data_47469697a3dfe53df80b9375ca0f3b04
#
_entry.id   47469697a3dfe53df80b9375ca0f3b04
#
_cell.length_a   1.000
_cell.length_b   1.000
_cell.length_c   1.000
_cell.angle_alpha   90.00
_cell.angle_beta   90.00
_cell.angle_gamma   90.00
#
_symmetry.space_group_name_H-M   'P 1'
#
loop_
_entity.id
_entity.type
_entity.pdbx_description
1 polymer ?
#
loop_
_entity_poly.entity_id
_entity_poly.type
_entity_poly.pdbx_seq_one_letter_code
_entity_poly.pdbx_strand_id
1 'polypeptide(L)'
;TKLADLLDLIASIPFTHDTLHSKDILGHVYEYFLGMFAAAEGKKGGQFYTPKSIVNLIVEMVEPYEGRVYDPAMGSGGFFISSEKFIKEHQGKIGNVSVYGQESNPTTWRLACMNMAIRGIDFDFGKGSAGSFTNDQHPDLRADFVLANPPFNQDKDQWWDASLEGDARWAYGTPPEGNGNYGWVQHMLYHTSPNGVVGLVLSNGSLSTTSGGEDVIRKNIIKADLLEAIIALPEKLFSNTG
;
A
#
# COMPACT_ATOMS: atom_id res chain seq x y z
N THR A 1 35.54 -1.33 8.50
CA THR A 1 34.39 -2.20 8.79
C THR A 1 33.37 -2.08 7.65
N LYS A 2 32.62 -3.15 7.35
CA LYS A 2 31.65 -3.15 6.23
C LYS A 2 30.66 -1.97 6.24
N LEU A 3 30.34 -1.46 7.44
CA LEU A 3 29.46 -0.27 7.58
C LEU A 3 30.21 1.02 7.22
N ALA A 4 31.47 1.16 7.64
CA ALA A 4 32.30 2.31 7.28
C ALA A 4 32.57 2.34 5.77
N ASP A 5 32.91 1.19 5.18
CA ASP A 5 33.12 1.05 3.73
C ASP A 5 31.85 1.40 2.93
N LEU A 6 30.65 1.06 3.45
CA LEU A 6 29.38 1.43 2.86
C LEU A 6 29.10 2.94 2.98
N LEU A 7 29.39 3.54 4.13
CA LEU A 7 29.25 4.98 4.34
C LEU A 7 30.20 5.77 3.43
N ASP A 8 31.44 5.33 3.29
CA ASP A 8 32.42 5.93 2.39
C ASP A 8 32.00 5.79 0.92
N LEU A 9 31.43 4.65 0.54
CA LEU A 9 30.89 4.43 -0.81
C LEU A 9 29.71 5.36 -1.09
N ILE A 10 28.78 5.50 -0.16
CA ILE A 10 27.64 6.43 -0.29
C ILE A 10 28.14 7.88 -0.35
N ALA A 11 29.10 8.25 0.50
CA ALA A 11 29.68 9.59 0.51
C ALA A 11 30.47 9.92 -0.78
N SER A 12 30.96 8.92 -1.49
CA SER A 12 31.68 9.09 -2.76
C SER A 12 30.76 9.30 -3.96
N ILE A 13 29.44 9.09 -3.83
CA ILE A 13 28.48 9.30 -4.92
C ILE A 13 28.35 10.81 -5.18
N PRO A 14 28.69 11.31 -6.39
CA PRO A 14 28.51 12.71 -6.70
C PRO A 14 27.01 13.02 -6.83
N PHE A 15 26.45 13.73 -5.85
CA PHE A 15 25.06 14.20 -5.87
C PHE A 15 24.85 15.47 -6.72
N THR A 16 25.87 15.90 -7.44
CA THR A 16 25.82 17.03 -8.38
C THR A 16 25.65 16.49 -9.79
N HIS A 17 24.45 16.57 -10.33
CA HIS A 17 24.18 16.28 -11.73
C HIS A 17 23.48 17.48 -12.35
N ASP A 18 23.89 17.87 -13.58
CA ASP A 18 23.40 19.08 -14.26
C ASP A 18 21.88 19.06 -14.56
N THR A 19 21.24 17.88 -14.49
CA THR A 19 19.82 17.69 -14.84
C THR A 19 18.97 16.99 -13.78
N LEU A 20 19.56 16.42 -12.72
CA LEU A 20 18.85 15.71 -11.66
C LEU A 20 19.07 16.43 -10.32
N HIS A 21 17.97 16.73 -9.63
CA HIS A 21 18.06 17.22 -8.26
C HIS A 21 18.62 16.12 -7.33
N SER A 22 19.41 16.52 -6.33
CA SER A 22 20.03 15.60 -5.35
C SER A 22 19.00 14.67 -4.65
N LYS A 23 17.77 15.14 -4.44
CA LYS A 23 16.67 14.34 -3.89
C LYS A 23 16.24 13.19 -4.81
N ASP A 24 16.23 13.40 -6.12
CA ASP A 24 15.87 12.38 -7.10
C ASP A 24 16.94 11.29 -7.17
N ILE A 25 18.22 11.67 -7.11
CA ILE A 25 19.34 10.72 -7.08
C ILE A 25 19.28 9.86 -5.82
N LEU A 26 19.11 10.47 -4.65
CA LEU A 26 18.95 9.76 -3.37
C LEU A 26 17.75 8.82 -3.39
N GLY A 27 16.64 9.26 -3.97
CA GLY A 27 15.45 8.45 -4.15
C GLY A 27 15.70 7.18 -5.00
N HIS A 28 16.41 7.30 -6.13
CA HIS A 28 16.77 6.16 -6.98
C HIS A 28 17.75 5.19 -6.29
N VAL A 29 18.75 5.72 -5.60
CA VAL A 29 19.69 4.91 -4.80
C VAL A 29 18.94 4.14 -3.71
N TYR A 30 18.01 4.81 -3.02
CA TYR A 30 17.19 4.17 -1.99
C TYR A 30 16.28 3.05 -2.56
N GLU A 31 15.63 3.27 -3.70
CA GLU A 31 14.84 2.24 -4.38
C GLU A 31 15.68 1.02 -4.80
N TYR A 32 16.91 1.25 -5.26
CA TYR A 32 17.83 0.16 -5.58
C TYR A 32 18.13 -0.69 -4.33
N PHE A 33 18.43 -0.05 -3.20
CA PHE A 33 18.67 -0.77 -1.94
C PHE A 33 17.41 -1.49 -1.43
N LEU A 34 16.22 -0.91 -1.54
CA LEU A 34 14.97 -1.58 -1.20
C LEU A 34 14.76 -2.84 -2.06
N GLY A 35 15.04 -2.78 -3.35
CA GLY A 35 14.98 -3.93 -4.25
C GLY A 35 15.97 -5.03 -3.86
N MET A 36 17.19 -4.67 -3.50
CA MET A 36 18.22 -5.61 -3.01
C MET A 36 17.83 -6.22 -1.66
N PHE A 37 17.24 -5.44 -0.76
CA PHE A 37 16.79 -5.89 0.55
C PHE A 37 15.63 -6.89 0.41
N ALA A 38 14.64 -6.58 -0.43
CA ALA A 38 13.53 -7.47 -0.73
C ALA A 38 14.01 -8.81 -1.34
N ALA A 39 15.00 -8.75 -2.24
CA ALA A 39 15.60 -9.95 -2.82
C ALA A 39 16.40 -10.79 -1.80
N ALA A 40 17.05 -10.16 -0.82
CA ALA A 40 17.85 -10.83 0.20
C ALA A 40 16.98 -11.51 1.29
N GLU A 41 15.81 -10.97 1.61
CA GLU A 41 14.87 -11.56 2.58
C GLU A 41 14.08 -12.77 2.03
N GLY A 42 14.20 -13.06 0.73
CA GLY A 42 13.64 -14.26 0.09
C GLY A 42 12.11 -14.28 0.04
N LYS A 43 11.49 -15.48 0.05
CA LYS A 43 10.03 -15.65 -0.09
C LYS A 43 9.18 -14.89 0.93
N LYS A 44 9.73 -14.54 2.09
CA LYS A 44 9.04 -13.74 3.12
C LYS A 44 9.14 -12.23 2.86
N GLY A 45 10.17 -11.77 2.15
CA GLY A 45 10.36 -10.34 1.83
C GLY A 45 9.59 -9.85 0.62
N GLY A 46 9.16 -10.75 -0.27
CA GLY A 46 8.41 -10.41 -1.47
C GLY A 46 7.00 -9.84 -1.22
N GLN A 47 6.47 -10.00 -0.01
CA GLN A 47 5.18 -9.41 0.40
C GLN A 47 5.24 -7.88 0.60
N PHE A 48 6.44 -7.30 0.71
CA PHE A 48 6.62 -5.87 1.00
C PHE A 48 6.86 -4.99 -0.22
N TYR A 49 6.93 -5.57 -1.40
CA TYR A 49 7.24 -4.84 -2.62
C TYR A 49 6.22 -5.12 -3.72
N THR A 50 5.40 -4.13 -4.01
CA THR A 50 4.48 -4.17 -5.15
C THR A 50 5.23 -3.81 -6.42
N PRO A 51 5.15 -4.61 -7.51
CA PRO A 51 5.77 -4.28 -8.79
C PRO A 51 5.36 -2.89 -9.29
N LYS A 52 6.33 -2.09 -9.73
CA LYS A 52 6.09 -0.72 -10.21
C LYS A 52 5.02 -0.64 -11.30
N SER A 53 4.94 -1.64 -12.17
CA SER A 53 3.92 -1.69 -13.23
C SER A 53 2.49 -1.76 -12.67
N ILE A 54 2.28 -2.48 -11.57
CA ILE A 54 0.97 -2.58 -10.91
C ILE A 54 0.65 -1.28 -10.18
N VAL A 55 1.63 -0.74 -9.44
CA VAL A 55 1.47 0.54 -8.73
C VAL A 55 1.11 1.65 -9.72
N ASN A 56 1.87 1.77 -10.81
CA ASN A 56 1.61 2.77 -11.85
C ASN A 56 0.24 2.58 -12.51
N LEU A 57 -0.14 1.33 -12.83
CA LEU A 57 -1.46 1.06 -13.40
C LEU A 57 -2.58 1.59 -12.49
N ILE A 58 -2.53 1.28 -11.20
CA ILE A 58 -3.56 1.72 -10.24
C ILE A 58 -3.55 3.24 -10.12
N VAL A 59 -2.39 3.86 -9.97
CA VAL A 59 -2.28 5.32 -9.83
C VAL A 59 -2.79 6.04 -11.08
N GLU A 60 -2.45 5.56 -12.28
CA GLU A 60 -2.96 6.12 -13.55
C GLU A 60 -4.48 5.94 -13.71
N MET A 61 -5.07 4.91 -13.11
CA MET A 61 -6.52 4.69 -13.15
C MET A 61 -7.28 5.57 -12.17
N VAL A 62 -6.73 5.81 -10.99
CA VAL A 62 -7.42 6.58 -9.93
C VAL A 62 -7.10 8.07 -9.97
N GLU A 63 -6.04 8.47 -10.67
CA GLU A 63 -5.64 9.86 -10.93
C GLU A 63 -5.61 10.76 -9.67
N PRO A 64 -4.73 10.49 -8.69
CA PRO A 64 -4.72 11.20 -7.41
C PRO A 64 -4.07 12.60 -7.53
N TYR A 65 -4.77 13.55 -8.13
CA TYR A 65 -4.27 14.92 -8.34
C TYR A 65 -4.19 15.75 -7.05
N GLU A 66 -5.14 15.59 -6.14
CA GLU A 66 -5.21 16.31 -4.88
C GLU A 66 -6.06 15.57 -3.85
N GLY A 67 -5.84 15.81 -2.56
CA GLY A 67 -6.61 15.22 -1.48
C GLY A 67 -5.79 14.27 -0.62
N ARG A 68 -6.47 13.35 0.05
CA ARG A 68 -5.87 12.39 0.98
C ARG A 68 -5.68 11.03 0.32
N VAL A 69 -4.45 10.55 0.32
CA VAL A 69 -4.09 9.21 -0.15
C VAL A 69 -3.78 8.34 1.06
N TYR A 70 -4.43 7.20 1.18
CA TYR A 70 -4.24 6.25 2.28
C TYR A 70 -3.87 4.86 1.75
N ASP A 71 -2.87 4.25 2.37
CA ASP A 71 -2.50 2.85 2.17
C ASP A 71 -2.44 2.12 3.51
N PRO A 72 -3.43 1.25 3.83
CA PRO A 72 -3.48 0.51 5.10
C PRO A 72 -2.48 -0.64 5.20
N ALA A 73 -1.78 -0.99 4.12
CA ALA A 73 -0.76 -2.03 4.06
C ALA A 73 0.45 -1.52 3.24
N MET A 74 0.93 -0.33 3.59
CA MET A 74 1.76 0.53 2.74
C MET A 74 3.10 -0.07 2.33
N GLY A 75 3.57 -1.12 2.98
CA GLY A 75 4.88 -1.66 2.70
C GLY A 75 5.96 -0.58 2.81
N SER A 76 6.78 -0.43 1.78
CA SER A 76 7.80 0.62 1.69
C SER A 76 7.30 1.96 1.16
N GLY A 77 5.99 2.14 0.96
CA GLY A 77 5.38 3.39 0.50
C GLY A 77 5.36 3.57 -1.02
N GLY A 78 5.32 2.48 -1.78
CA GLY A 78 5.39 2.52 -3.26
C GLY A 78 4.27 3.32 -3.92
N PHE A 79 3.04 3.20 -3.42
CA PHE A 79 1.89 3.95 -3.95
C PHE A 79 2.04 5.46 -3.75
N PHE A 80 2.58 5.90 -2.62
CA PHE A 80 2.78 7.33 -2.34
C PHE A 80 3.79 7.96 -3.30
N ILE A 81 4.89 7.26 -3.58
CA ILE A 81 5.90 7.72 -4.53
C ILE A 81 5.34 7.82 -5.94
N SER A 82 4.57 6.82 -6.37
CA SER A 82 3.95 6.85 -7.70
C SER A 82 2.88 7.92 -7.81
N SER A 83 2.12 8.19 -6.74
CA SER A 83 1.15 9.29 -6.70
C SER A 83 1.85 10.64 -6.81
N GLU A 84 2.95 10.86 -6.08
CA GLU A 84 3.76 12.08 -6.20
C GLU A 84 4.33 12.25 -7.62
N LYS A 85 4.85 11.17 -8.20
CA LYS A 85 5.36 11.18 -9.58
C LYS A 85 4.26 11.52 -10.58
N PHE A 86 3.09 10.89 -10.45
CA PHE A 86 1.91 11.19 -11.27
C PHE A 86 1.56 12.68 -11.25
N ILE A 87 1.51 13.29 -10.06
CA ILE A 87 1.24 14.72 -9.90
C ILE A 87 2.29 15.58 -10.61
N LYS A 88 3.57 15.24 -10.49
CA LYS A 88 4.68 15.96 -11.15
C LYS A 88 4.57 15.89 -12.68
N GLU A 89 4.26 14.72 -13.22
CA GLU A 89 4.17 14.48 -14.67
C GLU A 89 2.94 15.16 -15.30
N HIS A 90 1.85 15.32 -14.53
CA HIS A 90 0.60 15.92 -14.99
C HIS A 90 0.45 17.42 -14.57
N GLN A 91 1.57 18.12 -14.31
CA GLN A 91 1.63 19.54 -13.97
C GLN A 91 0.85 19.93 -12.69
N GLY A 92 0.59 18.98 -11.80
CA GLY A 92 0.02 19.23 -10.48
C GLY A 92 1.01 19.95 -9.55
N LYS A 93 0.48 20.53 -8.47
CA LYS A 93 1.31 21.11 -7.41
C LYS A 93 1.69 20.03 -6.40
N ILE A 94 2.98 19.78 -6.23
CA ILE A 94 3.49 18.95 -5.15
C ILE A 94 3.02 19.56 -3.82
N GLY A 95 2.45 18.73 -2.94
CA GLY A 95 1.88 19.17 -1.67
C GLY A 95 0.35 19.31 -1.66
N ASN A 96 -0.33 19.09 -2.79
CA ASN A 96 -1.79 19.00 -2.80
C ASN A 96 -2.31 17.64 -2.28
N VAL A 97 -1.41 16.66 -2.09
CA VAL A 97 -1.73 15.35 -1.58
C VAL A 97 -1.20 15.19 -0.16
N SER A 98 -2.07 14.80 0.77
CA SER A 98 -1.72 14.41 2.13
C SER A 98 -1.65 12.89 2.21
N VAL A 99 -0.53 12.37 2.70
CA VAL A 99 -0.20 10.94 2.70
C VAL A 99 -0.43 10.34 4.07
N TYR A 100 -1.23 9.29 4.12
CA TYR A 100 -1.53 8.49 5.32
C TYR A 100 -1.21 7.03 5.05
N GLY A 101 -0.67 6.34 6.04
CA GLY A 101 -0.34 4.93 5.85
C GLY A 101 -0.24 4.15 7.14
N GLN A 102 -0.32 2.83 7.03
CA GLN A 102 -0.12 1.93 8.13
C GLN A 102 0.63 0.68 7.69
N GLU A 103 1.50 0.18 8.55
CA GLU A 103 2.33 -1.01 8.31
C GLU A 103 2.57 -1.75 9.63
N SER A 104 2.36 -3.06 9.61
CA SER A 104 2.51 -3.90 10.80
C SER A 104 3.96 -4.25 11.12
N ASN A 105 4.82 -4.38 10.09
CA ASN A 105 6.22 -4.71 10.28
C ASN A 105 7.03 -3.48 10.67
N PRO A 106 7.70 -3.46 11.84
CA PRO A 106 8.44 -2.29 12.33
C PRO A 106 9.64 -1.92 11.45
N THR A 107 10.26 -2.87 10.76
CA THR A 107 11.36 -2.58 9.85
C THR A 107 10.85 -1.92 8.58
N THR A 108 9.79 -2.48 7.98
CA THR A 108 9.15 -1.95 6.78
C THR A 108 8.55 -0.58 7.03
N TRP A 109 7.92 -0.36 8.20
CA TRP A 109 7.42 0.95 8.63
C TRP A 109 8.53 2.02 8.63
N ARG A 110 9.71 1.68 9.23
CA ARG A 110 10.87 2.60 9.22
C ARG A 110 11.38 2.88 7.82
N LEU A 111 11.41 1.86 6.96
CA LEU A 111 11.80 2.02 5.55
C LEU A 111 10.84 2.96 4.82
N ALA A 112 9.54 2.86 5.05
CA ALA A 112 8.56 3.79 4.49
C ALA A 112 8.80 5.23 4.97
N CYS A 113 8.99 5.44 6.29
CA CYS A 113 9.30 6.75 6.84
C CYS A 113 10.57 7.36 6.22
N MET A 114 11.65 6.57 6.09
CA MET A 114 12.89 7.02 5.42
C MET A 114 12.63 7.37 3.95
N ASN A 115 11.82 6.58 3.26
CA ASN A 115 11.48 6.79 1.87
C ASN A 115 10.79 8.14 1.64
N MET A 116 9.81 8.47 2.48
CA MET A 116 9.12 9.77 2.43
C MET A 116 10.05 10.93 2.80
N ALA A 117 10.84 10.76 3.88
CA ALA A 117 11.76 11.79 4.35
C ALA A 117 12.82 12.17 3.30
N ILE A 118 13.41 11.18 2.62
CA ILE A 118 14.41 11.41 1.54
C ILE A 118 13.81 12.24 0.40
N ARG A 119 12.53 12.05 0.10
CA ARG A 119 11.83 12.76 -0.98
C ARG A 119 11.20 14.08 -0.53
N GLY A 120 11.17 14.32 0.78
CA GLY A 120 10.53 15.50 1.36
C GLY A 120 9.02 15.48 1.19
N ILE A 121 8.42 14.29 1.26
CA ILE A 121 6.98 14.08 1.27
C ILE A 121 6.52 14.12 2.72
N ASP A 122 5.56 14.98 3.03
CA ASP A 122 4.90 14.99 4.34
C ASP A 122 3.96 13.79 4.46
N PHE A 123 3.97 13.12 5.61
CA PHE A 123 3.21 11.91 5.83
C PHE A 123 2.72 11.75 7.28
N ASP A 124 1.65 11.02 7.45
CA ASP A 124 1.19 10.50 8.74
C ASP A 124 1.07 8.96 8.66
N PHE A 125 2.02 8.28 9.28
CA PHE A 125 2.06 6.81 9.39
C PHE A 125 1.76 6.33 10.81
N GLY A 126 0.99 7.12 11.57
CA GLY A 126 0.66 6.85 12.94
C GLY A 126 1.86 6.94 13.90
N LYS A 127 1.68 6.45 15.10
CA LYS A 127 2.68 6.52 16.18
C LYS A 127 3.80 5.48 16.05
N GLY A 128 3.65 4.53 15.14
CA GLY A 128 4.58 3.42 14.90
C GLY A 128 3.94 2.30 14.11
N SER A 129 4.67 1.19 13.95
CA SER A 129 4.14 0.02 13.27
C SER A 129 2.94 -0.58 14.01
N ALA A 130 1.86 -0.88 13.28
CA ALA A 130 0.64 -1.46 13.83
C ALA A 130 -0.16 -2.21 12.76
N GLY A 131 -0.87 -3.26 13.17
CA GLY A 131 -1.81 -3.98 12.32
C GLY A 131 -3.09 -3.18 12.08
N SER A 132 -3.49 -3.01 10.85
CA SER A 132 -4.60 -2.15 10.44
C SER A 132 -5.97 -2.64 10.93
N PHE A 133 -6.10 -3.94 11.17
CA PHE A 133 -7.35 -4.49 11.68
C PHE A 133 -7.53 -4.29 13.19
N THR A 134 -6.51 -4.63 13.97
CA THR A 134 -6.59 -4.71 15.44
C THR A 134 -6.09 -3.46 16.14
N ASN A 135 -5.36 -2.60 15.47
CA ASN A 135 -4.85 -1.34 16.00
C ASN A 135 -4.83 -0.27 14.88
N ASP A 136 -6.02 0.08 14.42
CA ASP A 136 -6.21 1.14 13.45
C ASP A 136 -5.80 2.49 14.03
N GLN A 137 -4.76 3.10 13.46
CA GLN A 137 -4.23 4.38 13.94
C GLN A 137 -4.86 5.59 13.23
N HIS A 138 -5.73 5.36 12.26
CA HIS A 138 -6.44 6.38 11.51
C HIS A 138 -7.97 6.18 11.49
N PRO A 139 -8.64 5.85 12.63
CA PRO A 139 -10.02 5.36 12.67
C PRO A 139 -11.04 6.34 12.08
N ASP A 140 -10.76 7.64 12.16
CA ASP A 140 -11.63 8.70 11.64
C ASP A 140 -11.26 9.17 10.23
N LEU A 141 -10.19 8.63 9.65
CA LEU A 141 -9.75 9.01 8.31
C LEU A 141 -10.80 8.56 7.28
N ARG A 142 -11.14 9.48 6.40
CA ARG A 142 -11.88 9.22 5.16
C ARG A 142 -11.08 9.81 4.02
N ALA A 143 -10.33 8.97 3.33
CA ALA A 143 -9.41 9.37 2.28
C ALA A 143 -10.11 9.48 0.92
N ASP A 144 -9.58 10.33 0.07
CA ASP A 144 -10.09 10.52 -1.29
C ASP A 144 -9.60 9.39 -2.22
N PHE A 145 -8.44 8.84 -1.91
CA PHE A 145 -7.85 7.70 -2.60
C PHE A 145 -7.34 6.69 -1.58
N VAL A 146 -7.84 5.46 -1.63
CA VAL A 146 -7.36 4.37 -0.78
C VAL A 146 -6.74 3.30 -1.68
N LEU A 147 -5.41 3.15 -1.62
CA LEU A 147 -4.63 2.35 -2.56
C LEU A 147 -3.85 1.30 -1.79
N ALA A 148 -4.01 0.01 -2.13
CA ALA A 148 -3.23 -1.03 -1.46
C ALA A 148 -3.00 -2.27 -2.32
N ASN A 149 -1.88 -2.93 -2.01
CA ASN A 149 -1.62 -4.32 -2.32
C ASN A 149 -1.42 -5.07 -1.00
N PRO A 150 -2.49 -5.41 -0.28
CA PRO A 150 -2.41 -6.05 1.02
C PRO A 150 -1.95 -7.52 0.90
N PRO A 151 -1.53 -8.15 2.00
CA PRO A 151 -1.23 -9.57 2.03
C PRO A 151 -2.46 -10.40 1.64
N PHE A 152 -2.29 -11.32 0.67
CA PHE A 152 -3.38 -12.20 0.21
C PHE A 152 -3.58 -13.39 1.12
N ASN A 153 -4.84 -13.84 1.23
CA ASN A 153 -5.23 -15.10 1.86
C ASN A 153 -4.66 -15.26 3.28
N GLN A 154 -4.69 -14.21 4.08
CA GLN A 154 -4.25 -14.27 5.47
C GLN A 154 -5.16 -15.19 6.27
N ASP A 155 -4.55 -16.16 6.94
CA ASP A 155 -5.23 -17.04 7.89
C ASP A 155 -5.63 -16.30 9.17
N LYS A 156 -6.54 -16.89 9.96
CA LYS A 156 -7.07 -16.33 11.21
C LYS A 156 -5.98 -15.72 12.11
N ASP A 157 -4.91 -16.44 12.37
CA ASP A 157 -3.83 -16.01 13.26
C ASP A 157 -3.03 -14.80 12.76
N GLN A 158 -3.21 -14.43 11.49
CA GLN A 158 -2.48 -13.33 10.84
C GLN A 158 -3.25 -12.01 10.84
N TRP A 159 -4.57 -12.04 10.96
CA TRP A 159 -5.37 -10.83 10.81
C TRP A 159 -6.57 -10.70 11.76
N TRP A 160 -7.17 -11.84 12.17
CA TRP A 160 -8.40 -11.87 12.96
C TRP A 160 -8.13 -11.94 14.46
N ASP A 161 -8.96 -11.22 15.19
CA ASP A 161 -9.01 -11.31 16.65
C ASP A 161 -10.47 -11.08 17.11
N ALA A 162 -10.81 -11.47 18.32
CA ALA A 162 -12.17 -11.40 18.83
C ALA A 162 -12.74 -9.96 18.89
N SER A 163 -11.89 -8.93 18.94
CA SER A 163 -12.32 -7.53 18.90
C SER A 163 -12.93 -7.13 17.55
N LEU A 164 -12.70 -7.90 16.49
CA LEU A 164 -13.25 -7.66 15.16
C LEU A 164 -14.66 -8.22 14.97
N GLU A 165 -15.17 -8.98 15.95
CA GLU A 165 -16.55 -9.43 15.92
C GLU A 165 -17.52 -8.26 16.05
N GLY A 166 -18.39 -8.09 15.04
CA GLY A 166 -19.34 -6.97 15.01
C GLY A 166 -18.69 -5.60 14.72
N ASP A 167 -17.47 -5.57 14.20
CA ASP A 167 -16.78 -4.33 13.82
C ASP A 167 -17.58 -3.52 12.79
N ALA A 168 -17.62 -2.19 12.97
CA ALA A 168 -18.38 -1.27 12.14
C ALA A 168 -17.92 -1.27 10.66
N ARG A 169 -16.71 -1.74 10.38
CA ARG A 169 -16.17 -1.89 9.02
C ARG A 169 -16.89 -2.96 8.21
N TRP A 170 -17.52 -3.94 8.85
CA TRP A 170 -18.19 -5.08 8.19
C TRP A 170 -19.60 -4.75 7.67
N ALA A 171 -19.76 -3.59 7.05
CA ALA A 171 -21.06 -3.11 6.56
C ALA A 171 -21.70 -4.01 5.48
N TYR A 172 -20.90 -4.80 4.76
CA TYR A 172 -21.38 -5.69 3.69
C TYR A 172 -21.45 -7.16 4.09
N GLY A 173 -21.11 -7.47 5.33
CA GLY A 173 -21.10 -8.79 5.94
C GLY A 173 -19.78 -9.09 6.63
N THR A 174 -19.83 -9.89 7.70
CA THR A 174 -18.62 -10.27 8.45
C THR A 174 -17.73 -11.15 7.60
N PRO A 175 -16.46 -10.80 7.36
CA PRO A 175 -15.53 -11.64 6.61
C PRO A 175 -15.22 -12.94 7.36
N PRO A 176 -14.92 -14.04 6.65
CA PRO A 176 -14.54 -15.29 7.30
C PRO A 176 -13.19 -15.11 8.01
N GLU A 177 -13.10 -15.57 9.25
CA GLU A 177 -11.88 -15.50 10.06
C GLU A 177 -10.65 -16.13 9.37
N GLY A 178 -10.85 -17.20 8.61
CA GLY A 178 -9.78 -17.93 7.91
C GLY A 178 -9.32 -17.30 6.59
N ASN A 179 -9.83 -16.13 6.20
CA ASN A 179 -9.37 -15.42 5.00
C ASN A 179 -9.59 -13.91 5.10
N GLY A 180 -8.50 -13.16 5.15
CA GLY A 180 -8.50 -11.70 5.32
C GLY A 180 -8.86 -10.88 4.06
N ASN A 181 -9.05 -11.49 2.88
CA ASN A 181 -9.22 -10.75 1.63
C ASN A 181 -10.39 -9.75 1.68
N TYR A 182 -11.57 -10.19 2.11
CA TYR A 182 -12.74 -9.31 2.24
C TYR A 182 -12.73 -8.45 3.51
N GLY A 183 -11.86 -8.75 4.46
CA GLY A 183 -11.50 -7.83 5.55
C GLY A 183 -10.80 -6.59 4.97
N TRP A 184 -9.81 -6.78 4.11
CA TRP A 184 -9.10 -5.68 3.44
C TRP A 184 -10.03 -4.85 2.55
N VAL A 185 -10.88 -5.49 1.73
CA VAL A 185 -11.86 -4.78 0.90
C VAL A 185 -12.71 -3.84 1.75
N GLN A 186 -13.29 -4.36 2.84
CA GLN A 186 -14.20 -3.57 3.67
C GLN A 186 -13.48 -2.54 4.54
N HIS A 187 -12.26 -2.82 5.01
CA HIS A 187 -11.43 -1.84 5.68
C HIS A 187 -11.14 -0.64 4.78
N MET A 188 -10.76 -0.88 3.52
CA MET A 188 -10.50 0.19 2.57
C MET A 188 -11.77 0.99 2.23
N LEU A 189 -12.90 0.32 2.01
CA LEU A 189 -14.19 0.98 1.80
C LEU A 189 -14.60 1.85 2.99
N TYR A 190 -14.37 1.39 4.21
CA TYR A 190 -14.65 2.15 5.42
C TYR A 190 -13.84 3.44 5.52
N HIS A 191 -12.58 3.41 5.08
CA HIS A 191 -11.68 4.56 5.08
C HIS A 191 -11.80 5.46 3.84
N THR A 192 -12.74 5.18 2.94
CA THR A 192 -12.97 5.98 1.73
C THR A 192 -13.97 7.09 1.99
N SER A 193 -13.69 8.29 1.51
CA SER A 193 -14.62 9.42 1.53
C SER A 193 -15.82 9.16 0.59
N PRO A 194 -16.96 9.86 0.72
CA PRO A 194 -18.14 9.60 -0.10
C PRO A 194 -17.91 9.68 -1.62
N ASN A 195 -16.93 10.44 -2.07
CA ASN A 195 -16.56 10.58 -3.48
C ASN A 195 -15.16 9.99 -3.76
N GLY A 196 -14.62 9.22 -2.80
CA GLY A 196 -13.29 8.64 -2.92
C GLY A 196 -13.28 7.37 -3.76
N VAL A 197 -12.09 6.98 -4.18
CA VAL A 197 -11.84 5.81 -5.03
C VAL A 197 -10.91 4.83 -4.32
N VAL A 198 -11.19 3.52 -4.50
CA VAL A 198 -10.35 2.43 -3.98
C VAL A 198 -9.63 1.73 -5.12
N GLY A 199 -8.31 1.70 -5.07
CA GLY A 199 -7.46 0.89 -5.94
C GLY A 199 -6.84 -0.29 -5.19
N LEU A 200 -7.32 -1.52 -5.43
CA LEU A 200 -6.97 -2.68 -4.63
C LEU A 200 -6.49 -3.84 -5.49
N VAL A 201 -5.39 -4.46 -5.09
CA VAL A 201 -4.93 -5.75 -5.66
C VAL A 201 -5.46 -6.89 -4.80
N LEU A 202 -6.05 -7.89 -5.43
CA LEU A 202 -6.54 -9.10 -4.77
C LEU A 202 -6.09 -10.37 -5.52
N SER A 203 -6.08 -11.50 -4.80
CA SER A 203 -5.91 -12.81 -5.43
C SER A 203 -7.11 -13.16 -6.32
N ASN A 204 -6.88 -13.85 -7.44
CA ASN A 204 -7.94 -14.29 -8.36
C ASN A 204 -9.04 -15.09 -7.66
N GLY A 205 -8.71 -15.89 -6.64
CA GLY A 205 -9.65 -16.67 -5.85
C GLY A 205 -10.76 -15.83 -5.22
N SER A 206 -10.48 -14.58 -4.89
CA SER A 206 -11.46 -13.65 -4.29
C SER A 206 -12.67 -13.38 -5.18
N LEU A 207 -12.56 -13.53 -6.50
CA LEU A 207 -13.66 -13.32 -7.44
C LEU A 207 -14.64 -14.50 -7.50
N SER A 208 -14.19 -15.70 -7.20
CA SER A 208 -14.97 -16.93 -7.41
C SER A 208 -15.27 -17.71 -6.14
N THR A 209 -14.59 -17.43 -5.03
CA THR A 209 -14.81 -18.13 -3.77
C THR A 209 -16.23 -17.96 -3.24
N THR A 210 -16.77 -19.04 -2.68
CA THR A 210 -18.04 -19.07 -1.95
C THR A 210 -17.85 -19.43 -0.47
N SER A 211 -16.60 -19.65 -0.07
CA SER A 211 -16.25 -20.05 1.29
C SER A 211 -16.56 -18.95 2.31
N GLY A 212 -17.08 -19.35 3.47
CA GLY A 212 -17.25 -18.44 4.61
C GLY A 212 -18.14 -17.22 4.36
N GLY A 213 -19.01 -17.24 3.33
CA GLY A 213 -19.90 -16.12 3.02
C GLY A 213 -19.27 -15.00 2.19
N GLU A 214 -18.08 -15.19 1.64
CA GLU A 214 -17.41 -14.18 0.81
C GLU A 214 -18.22 -13.81 -0.45
N ASP A 215 -18.99 -14.75 -1.01
CA ASP A 215 -19.92 -14.51 -2.11
C ASP A 215 -21.06 -13.56 -1.73
N VAL A 216 -21.55 -13.64 -0.48
CA VAL A 216 -22.57 -12.72 0.05
C VAL A 216 -22.02 -11.32 0.18
N ILE A 217 -20.81 -11.16 0.74
CA ILE A 217 -20.13 -9.87 0.87
C ILE A 217 -19.92 -9.25 -0.52
N ARG A 218 -19.37 -10.00 -1.46
CA ARG A 218 -19.16 -9.58 -2.86
C ARG A 218 -20.46 -9.12 -3.51
N LYS A 219 -21.53 -9.91 -3.36
CA LYS A 219 -22.87 -9.56 -3.86
C LYS A 219 -23.38 -8.26 -3.24
N ASN A 220 -23.17 -8.04 -1.95
CA ASN A 220 -23.63 -6.83 -1.26
C ASN A 220 -22.87 -5.60 -1.74
N ILE A 221 -21.54 -5.69 -1.94
CA ILE A 221 -20.71 -4.63 -2.50
C ILE A 221 -21.15 -4.25 -3.92
N ILE A 222 -21.41 -5.25 -4.78
CA ILE A 222 -21.92 -5.02 -6.15
C ILE A 222 -23.31 -4.37 -6.13
N LYS A 223 -24.20 -4.81 -5.23
CA LYS A 223 -25.55 -4.20 -5.10
C LYS A 223 -25.52 -2.78 -4.56
N ALA A 224 -24.49 -2.44 -3.80
CA ALA A 224 -24.27 -1.07 -3.31
C ALA A 224 -23.64 -0.15 -4.38
N ASP A 225 -23.43 -0.65 -5.60
CA ASP A 225 -22.85 0.09 -6.74
C ASP A 225 -21.46 0.65 -6.46
N LEU A 226 -20.64 -0.13 -5.73
CA LEU A 226 -19.29 0.28 -5.33
C LEU A 226 -18.18 -0.29 -6.22
N LEU A 227 -18.53 -1.15 -7.17
CA LEU A 227 -17.56 -1.78 -8.06
C LEU A 227 -17.58 -1.10 -9.43
N GLU A 228 -16.52 -0.39 -9.75
CA GLU A 228 -16.37 0.30 -11.04
C GLU A 228 -15.73 -0.58 -12.11
N ALA A 229 -14.62 -1.26 -11.77
CA ALA A 229 -13.87 -2.07 -12.70
C ALA A 229 -13.15 -3.25 -12.03
N ILE A 230 -12.98 -4.33 -12.79
CA ILE A 230 -12.11 -5.47 -12.45
C ILE A 230 -11.13 -5.68 -13.59
N ILE A 231 -9.84 -5.66 -13.28
CA ILE A 231 -8.77 -5.87 -14.25
C ILE A 231 -8.02 -7.15 -13.92
N ALA A 232 -8.03 -8.09 -14.85
CA ALA A 232 -7.21 -9.28 -14.75
C ALA A 232 -5.76 -8.94 -15.09
N LEU A 233 -4.86 -9.15 -14.13
CA LEU A 233 -3.43 -8.94 -14.33
C LEU A 233 -2.80 -10.20 -14.96
N PRO A 234 -1.77 -10.05 -15.81
CA PRO A 234 -1.01 -11.17 -16.35
C PRO A 234 -0.36 -12.02 -15.23
N GLU A 235 -0.17 -13.29 -15.52
CA GLU A 235 0.56 -14.20 -14.62
C GLU A 235 2.01 -13.76 -14.40
N LYS A 236 2.58 -14.15 -13.26
CA LYS A 236 4.01 -13.95 -12.91
C LYS A 236 4.45 -12.49 -12.77
N LEU A 237 3.55 -11.55 -12.57
CA LEU A 237 3.91 -10.17 -12.21
C LEU A 237 4.53 -10.10 -10.82
N PHE A 238 4.09 -10.94 -9.90
CA PHE A 238 4.67 -11.11 -8.59
C PHE A 238 5.71 -12.24 -8.65
N SER A 239 6.95 -11.91 -8.88
CA SER A 239 8.04 -12.89 -9.11
C SER A 239 8.35 -13.82 -7.93
N ASN A 240 7.74 -13.59 -6.76
CA ASN A 240 8.00 -14.33 -5.51
C ASN A 240 6.76 -14.94 -4.85
N THR A 241 5.58 -14.80 -5.43
CA THR A 241 4.37 -15.51 -5.00
C THR A 241 4.08 -16.59 -6.02
N GLY A 242 4.42 -17.83 -5.67
CA GLY A 242 4.12 -19.02 -6.47
C GLY A 242 2.62 -19.30 -6.53
#